data_3f77bf809b93f43d85d5c19ca552d795
#
_entry.id   3f77bf809b93f43d85d5c19ca552d795
#
_cell.length_a   1.000
_cell.length_b   1.000
_cell.length_c   1.000
_cell.angle_alpha   90.00
_cell.angle_beta   90.00
_cell.angle_gamma   90.00
#
_symmetry.space_group_name_H-M   'P 1'
#
loop_
_entity.id
_entity.type
_entity.pdbx_description
1 polymer ?
#
loop_
_entity_poly.entity_id
_entity_poly.type
_entity_poly.pdbx_seq_one_letter_code
_entity_poly.pdbx_strand_id
1 'polypeptide(L)'
;MTPSELSDLLWNQVDRVAKYLLPNGKKESHEWVAGSVNGEQGHSLKVNLAGKKVWQDFAEGSGGDLLDLWVAVKDCGLHQAMTEAKEFLGIKDDDHHFAAKQQKKFSRPDRKKISKFLTKTEKHIEYLASRGITAETAKTFEVAAAKVWNGERELDALAFPYKRDGELLQVKRISTERPNGKKAIMAEGDCEPCLFGWQAMPKNIRVVVLCEGEIDCMTYHQYGLPALSVPFGGGKGAKQQWIEFEFHNLDRFQEIWISMDSDEVGQAAAKEIASRLGEHRCRLVNLPHKDINECLQAGMTADEVIDVLERAAYFDPEELYSAREFYQDTINAFYGNEQCLFQSPWETLNHNFSFREAELTIVNGVNGHGKTEVVGHMVLEAMKQGVRSCVASLELKPGALLKRLTRQATCLKLPPRLEIDSAFKFYDDRLWLFGLTGTAKADRLLEIFEYANRRYGIQLFIIDSLMKCGIGDDDYNGQKAFVDAVCDFKNRTNSHVIMVTHSRKADSEEKPTGKMDVKGTGAITDLTDNLFIIWRNKVRERALQKQQLGEPLNDKEQASLGASASVLMLEKQRNGEGWEGGIPLYLHEQSHQFLMSDGATSFNYIANMPADEYDQAWASENVTEYA
;
A
#
# COMPACT_ATOMS: atom_id res chain seq x y z
N MET A 1 0.08 -32.59 4.21
CA MET A 1 1.48 -32.26 3.84
C MET A 1 1.67 -30.79 4.02
N THR A 2 2.62 -30.35 4.84
CA THR A 2 2.93 -28.93 5.07
C THR A 2 3.67 -28.34 3.86
N PRO A 3 3.65 -26.99 3.66
CA PRO A 3 4.45 -26.33 2.63
C PRO A 3 5.94 -26.70 2.67
N SER A 4 6.51 -26.77 3.86
CA SER A 4 7.92 -27.16 4.06
C SER A 4 8.22 -28.58 3.64
N GLU A 5 7.34 -29.53 3.94
CA GLU A 5 7.48 -30.94 3.51
C GLU A 5 7.38 -31.08 1.99
N LEU A 6 6.47 -30.34 1.38
CA LEU A 6 6.31 -30.34 -0.07
C LEU A 6 7.50 -29.67 -0.77
N SER A 7 8.01 -28.56 -0.22
CA SER A 7 9.22 -27.91 -0.69
C SER A 7 10.44 -28.85 -0.61
N ASP A 8 10.60 -29.59 0.49
CA ASP A 8 11.67 -30.59 0.61
C ASP A 8 11.58 -31.71 -0.44
N LEU A 9 10.37 -32.13 -0.80
CA LEU A 9 10.15 -33.13 -1.87
C LEU A 9 10.46 -32.58 -3.25
N LEU A 10 10.08 -31.33 -3.52
CA LEU A 10 10.44 -30.63 -4.75
C LEU A 10 11.96 -30.54 -4.90
N TRP A 11 12.69 -30.24 -3.81
CA TRP A 11 14.15 -30.17 -3.81
C TRP A 11 14.83 -31.51 -4.13
N ASN A 12 14.22 -32.63 -3.79
CA ASN A 12 14.74 -33.96 -4.19
C ASN A 12 14.72 -34.15 -5.71
N GLN A 13 13.95 -33.32 -6.44
CA GLN A 13 13.82 -33.32 -7.89
C GLN A 13 14.10 -31.95 -8.50
N VAL A 14 14.97 -31.14 -7.87
CA VAL A 14 15.19 -29.73 -8.21
C VAL A 14 15.49 -29.48 -9.68
N ASP A 15 16.30 -30.33 -10.34
CA ASP A 15 16.60 -30.23 -11.78
C ASP A 15 15.32 -30.33 -12.62
N ARG A 16 14.41 -31.23 -12.25
CA ARG A 16 13.14 -31.47 -12.97
C ARG A 16 12.17 -30.31 -12.71
N VAL A 17 12.09 -29.83 -11.49
CA VAL A 17 11.23 -28.70 -11.07
C VAL A 17 11.70 -27.41 -11.75
N ALA A 18 12.99 -27.10 -11.70
CA ALA A 18 13.55 -25.92 -12.32
C ALA A 18 13.31 -25.90 -13.84
N LYS A 19 13.49 -27.03 -14.51
CA LYS A 19 13.20 -27.18 -15.95
C LYS A 19 11.70 -27.02 -16.26
N TYR A 20 10.83 -27.48 -15.38
CA TYR A 20 9.37 -27.37 -15.56
C TYR A 20 8.90 -25.93 -15.39
N LEU A 21 9.37 -25.27 -14.35
CA LEU A 21 8.97 -23.88 -14.05
C LEU A 21 9.62 -22.87 -15.00
N LEU A 22 10.89 -23.09 -15.36
CA LEU A 22 11.70 -22.18 -16.17
C LEU A 22 12.25 -22.92 -17.41
N PRO A 23 11.40 -23.26 -18.39
CA PRO A 23 11.77 -24.17 -19.50
C PRO A 23 12.84 -23.60 -20.43
N ASN A 24 12.97 -22.25 -20.52
CA ASN A 24 13.97 -21.58 -21.35
C ASN A 24 15.29 -21.31 -20.60
N GLY A 25 15.36 -21.66 -19.31
CA GLY A 25 16.56 -21.56 -18.51
C GLY A 25 17.62 -22.57 -18.93
N LYS A 26 18.85 -22.38 -18.49
CA LYS A 26 20.01 -23.24 -18.78
C LYS A 26 20.68 -23.67 -17.48
N LYS A 27 21.20 -24.90 -17.49
CA LYS A 27 22.03 -25.41 -16.40
C LYS A 27 23.46 -24.88 -16.54
N GLU A 28 23.92 -24.14 -15.58
CA GLU A 28 25.30 -23.60 -15.50
C GLU A 28 25.94 -24.09 -14.19
N SER A 29 26.88 -25.04 -14.31
CA SER A 29 27.53 -25.66 -13.14
C SER A 29 26.50 -26.23 -12.13
N HIS A 30 26.34 -25.60 -10.98
CA HIS A 30 25.44 -26.01 -9.90
C HIS A 30 24.19 -25.15 -9.80
N GLU A 31 23.85 -24.39 -10.84
CA GLU A 31 22.71 -23.48 -10.87
C GLU A 31 21.87 -23.72 -12.13
N TRP A 32 20.56 -23.51 -12.02
CA TRP A 32 19.66 -23.32 -13.14
C TRP A 32 19.45 -21.84 -13.32
N VAL A 33 19.76 -21.30 -14.49
CA VAL A 33 19.83 -19.85 -14.74
C VAL A 33 18.78 -19.44 -15.77
N ALA A 34 18.04 -18.37 -15.48
CA ALA A 34 17.04 -17.74 -16.35
C ALA A 34 17.12 -16.20 -16.25
N GLY A 35 16.39 -15.48 -17.10
CA GLY A 35 16.34 -14.03 -17.06
C GLY A 35 15.42 -13.47 -15.97
N SER A 36 14.28 -14.12 -15.77
CA SER A 36 13.28 -13.74 -14.76
C SER A 36 12.34 -14.91 -14.46
N VAL A 37 11.39 -14.71 -13.55
CA VAL A 37 10.30 -15.67 -13.26
C VAL A 37 9.42 -15.94 -14.49
N ASN A 38 9.38 -15.06 -15.48
CA ASN A 38 8.69 -15.28 -16.76
C ASN A 38 9.40 -16.28 -17.70
N GLY A 39 10.56 -16.79 -17.29
CA GLY A 39 11.31 -17.78 -18.03
C GLY A 39 12.08 -17.26 -19.25
N GLU A 40 12.35 -15.97 -19.33
CA GLU A 40 13.14 -15.34 -20.38
C GLU A 40 14.60 -15.80 -20.36
N GLN A 41 15.30 -15.67 -21.48
CA GLN A 41 16.75 -15.92 -21.52
C GLN A 41 17.49 -14.77 -20.81
N GLY A 42 18.34 -15.11 -19.84
CA GLY A 42 19.11 -14.15 -19.07
C GLY A 42 19.90 -14.85 -17.96
N HIS A 43 20.47 -14.05 -17.03
CA HIS A 43 21.34 -14.57 -15.96
C HIS A 43 20.98 -14.02 -14.57
N SER A 44 19.88 -13.29 -14.43
CA SER A 44 19.50 -12.65 -13.16
C SER A 44 18.83 -13.61 -12.18
N LEU A 45 18.02 -14.56 -12.67
CA LEU A 45 17.37 -15.55 -11.81
C LEU A 45 18.21 -16.82 -11.74
N LYS A 46 18.49 -17.28 -10.53
CA LYS A 46 19.29 -18.48 -10.25
C LYS A 46 18.59 -19.40 -9.27
N VAL A 47 18.49 -20.68 -9.61
CA VAL A 47 18.04 -21.75 -8.70
C VAL A 47 19.24 -22.61 -8.36
N ASN A 48 19.58 -22.73 -7.10
CA ASN A 48 20.72 -23.55 -6.67
C ASN A 48 20.36 -25.04 -6.78
N LEU A 49 21.17 -25.81 -7.51
CA LEU A 49 20.96 -27.24 -7.74
C LEU A 49 21.76 -28.13 -6.78
N ALA A 50 22.65 -27.54 -5.96
CA ALA A 50 23.57 -28.28 -5.12
C ALA A 50 23.65 -27.69 -3.70
N GLY A 51 22.83 -28.19 -2.80
CA GLY A 51 23.01 -28.01 -1.35
C GLY A 51 22.31 -26.83 -0.69
N LYS A 52 22.23 -25.67 -1.30
CA LYS A 52 21.44 -24.55 -0.77
C LYS A 52 20.04 -24.62 -1.37
N LYS A 53 19.02 -24.85 -0.57
CA LYS A 53 17.62 -24.96 -1.00
C LYS A 53 17.00 -23.58 -1.21
N VAL A 54 17.56 -22.78 -2.14
CA VAL A 54 17.11 -21.42 -2.42
C VAL A 54 17.17 -21.10 -3.91
N TRP A 55 16.26 -20.25 -4.35
CA TRP A 55 16.38 -19.52 -5.61
C TRP A 55 16.44 -18.03 -5.31
N GLN A 56 16.97 -17.25 -6.24
CA GLN A 56 17.05 -15.81 -6.13
C GLN A 56 17.06 -15.15 -7.51
N ASP A 57 16.27 -14.12 -7.68
CA ASP A 57 16.36 -13.17 -8.80
C ASP A 57 17.12 -11.91 -8.32
N PHE A 58 18.31 -11.72 -8.89
CA PHE A 58 19.18 -10.59 -8.50
C PHE A 58 18.76 -9.26 -9.15
N ALA A 59 17.88 -9.29 -10.16
CA ALA A 59 17.36 -8.08 -10.79
C ALA A 59 16.19 -7.49 -9.98
N GLU A 60 15.31 -8.35 -9.47
CA GLU A 60 14.11 -7.93 -8.73
C GLU A 60 14.28 -8.04 -7.21
N GLY A 61 15.37 -8.66 -6.74
CA GLY A 61 15.61 -8.87 -5.31
C GLY A 61 14.71 -9.92 -4.66
N SER A 62 13.91 -10.65 -5.46
CA SER A 62 13.01 -11.69 -4.99
C SER A 62 13.73 -13.04 -4.84
N GLY A 63 13.24 -13.89 -3.95
CA GLY A 63 13.83 -15.22 -3.73
C GLY A 63 13.08 -15.99 -2.65
N GLY A 64 13.44 -17.27 -2.47
CA GLY A 64 12.79 -18.13 -1.50
C GLY A 64 13.10 -19.61 -1.72
N ASP A 65 12.14 -20.47 -1.39
CA ASP A 65 12.20 -21.91 -1.65
C ASP A 65 11.57 -22.29 -3.01
N LEU A 66 11.44 -23.57 -3.35
CA LEU A 66 10.84 -23.99 -4.63
C LEU A 66 9.33 -23.80 -4.71
N LEU A 67 8.62 -23.72 -3.59
CA LEU A 67 7.21 -23.35 -3.60
C LEU A 67 7.04 -21.85 -3.84
N ASP A 68 7.91 -21.02 -3.27
CA ASP A 68 7.94 -19.59 -3.57
C ASP A 68 8.25 -19.33 -5.05
N LEU A 69 9.17 -20.11 -5.64
CA LEU A 69 9.41 -20.06 -7.08
C LEU A 69 8.18 -20.47 -7.88
N TRP A 70 7.45 -21.50 -7.42
CA TRP A 70 6.22 -21.94 -8.07
C TRP A 70 5.15 -20.86 -8.07
N VAL A 71 4.93 -20.24 -6.90
CA VAL A 71 4.04 -19.08 -6.73
C VAL A 71 4.42 -17.94 -7.68
N ALA A 72 5.70 -17.58 -7.71
CA ALA A 72 6.19 -16.48 -8.54
C ALA A 72 6.06 -16.76 -10.05
N VAL A 73 6.39 -17.97 -10.52
CA VAL A 73 6.34 -18.34 -11.95
C VAL A 73 4.90 -18.52 -12.45
N LYS A 74 4.00 -19.05 -11.61
CA LYS A 74 2.60 -19.33 -11.99
C LYS A 74 1.66 -18.18 -11.66
N ASP A 75 2.16 -17.14 -10.99
CA ASP A 75 1.36 -16.01 -10.50
C ASP A 75 0.09 -16.49 -9.76
N CYS A 76 0.28 -17.38 -8.78
CA CYS A 76 -0.82 -18.05 -8.09
C CYS A 76 -0.62 -18.05 -6.58
N GLY A 77 -1.70 -18.24 -5.81
CA GLY A 77 -1.62 -18.37 -4.36
C GLY A 77 -0.92 -19.66 -3.91
N LEU A 78 -0.35 -19.66 -2.69
CA LEU A 78 0.38 -20.80 -2.12
C LEU A 78 -0.42 -22.11 -2.15
N HIS A 79 -1.73 -22.05 -1.87
CA HIS A 79 -2.60 -23.24 -1.90
C HIS A 79 -2.67 -23.87 -3.30
N GLN A 80 -2.79 -23.06 -4.34
CA GLN A 80 -2.82 -23.52 -5.73
C GLN A 80 -1.45 -24.08 -6.13
N ALA A 81 -0.36 -23.38 -5.78
CA ALA A 81 1.01 -23.85 -6.00
C ALA A 81 1.25 -25.22 -5.35
N MET A 82 0.75 -25.42 -4.12
CA MET A 82 0.84 -26.73 -3.43
C MET A 82 0.06 -27.82 -4.14
N THR A 83 -1.13 -27.51 -4.67
CA THR A 83 -1.95 -28.48 -5.41
C THR A 83 -1.25 -28.90 -6.70
N GLU A 84 -0.79 -27.95 -7.50
CA GLU A 84 -0.07 -28.22 -8.75
C GLU A 84 1.27 -28.95 -8.52
N ALA A 85 1.99 -28.56 -7.46
CA ALA A 85 3.23 -29.23 -7.08
C ALA A 85 3.03 -30.70 -6.65
N LYS A 86 1.93 -31.00 -5.93
CA LYS A 86 1.54 -32.37 -5.60
C LYS A 86 1.23 -33.18 -6.87
N GLU A 87 0.44 -32.60 -7.79
CA GLU A 87 0.15 -33.24 -9.08
C GLU A 87 1.42 -33.50 -9.90
N PHE A 88 2.32 -32.51 -9.95
CA PHE A 88 3.62 -32.65 -10.63
C PHE A 88 4.48 -33.78 -10.05
N LEU A 89 4.46 -33.95 -8.72
CA LEU A 89 5.16 -35.05 -8.03
C LEU A 89 4.42 -36.39 -8.13
N GLY A 90 3.18 -36.39 -8.66
CA GLY A 90 2.34 -37.61 -8.76
C GLY A 90 1.76 -38.03 -7.42
N ILE A 91 1.66 -37.12 -6.46
CA ILE A 91 1.14 -37.38 -5.12
C ILE A 91 -0.39 -37.28 -5.16
N LYS A 92 -1.06 -38.42 -4.97
CA LYS A 92 -2.52 -38.45 -4.74
C LYS A 92 -2.81 -38.23 -3.26
N ASP A 93 -3.88 -37.52 -2.93
CA ASP A 93 -4.24 -37.19 -1.54
C ASP A 93 -4.48 -38.44 -0.65
N ASP A 94 -4.57 -39.64 -1.23
CA ASP A 94 -4.73 -40.91 -0.51
C ASP A 94 -3.43 -41.69 -0.26
N ASP A 95 -2.29 -41.25 -0.77
CA ASP A 95 -1.02 -41.98 -0.59
C ASP A 95 -0.30 -41.54 0.70
N HIS A 96 -0.68 -42.17 1.82
CA HIS A 96 -0.02 -42.05 3.13
C HIS A 96 1.31 -42.82 3.23
N HIS A 97 2.13 -42.86 2.18
CA HIS A 97 3.48 -43.45 2.26
C HIS A 97 4.57 -42.41 2.01
N PHE A 98 4.82 -41.57 3.00
CA PHE A 98 6.05 -40.79 3.06
C PHE A 98 7.10 -41.51 3.91
N ALA A 99 8.33 -41.53 3.40
CA ALA A 99 9.49 -41.90 4.20
C ALA A 99 9.54 -40.96 5.41
N ALA A 100 9.13 -41.47 6.55
CA ALA A 100 9.01 -40.74 7.78
C ALA A 100 10.38 -40.11 8.15
N LYS A 101 10.49 -38.78 8.10
CA LYS A 101 11.26 -38.08 9.14
C LYS A 101 10.77 -38.74 10.44
N GLN A 102 11.69 -39.30 11.25
CA GLN A 102 11.32 -39.97 12.47
C GLN A 102 10.26 -39.14 13.20
N GLN A 103 9.00 -39.60 13.15
CA GLN A 103 7.93 -38.95 13.89
C GLN A 103 8.40 -38.97 15.36
N LYS A 104 8.52 -37.79 15.95
CA LYS A 104 8.84 -37.64 17.34
C LYS A 104 7.83 -38.55 18.10
N LYS A 105 8.28 -39.68 18.65
CA LYS A 105 7.39 -40.55 19.42
C LYS A 105 7.03 -39.81 20.68
N PHE A 106 5.84 -39.29 20.73
CA PHE A 106 5.31 -38.66 21.92
C PHE A 106 5.05 -39.73 22.98
N SER A 107 5.38 -39.39 24.24
CA SER A 107 4.99 -40.20 25.37
C SER A 107 3.50 -39.98 25.67
N ARG A 108 2.86 -41.01 26.20
CA ARG A 108 1.51 -40.86 26.78
C ARG A 108 1.62 -40.64 28.28
N PRO A 109 0.74 -39.83 28.90
CA PRO A 109 0.76 -39.59 30.33
C PRO A 109 0.65 -40.89 31.09
N ASP A 110 1.56 -41.14 32.06
CA ASP A 110 1.49 -42.31 32.93
C ASP A 110 0.38 -42.10 33.98
N ARG A 111 -0.75 -42.76 33.78
CA ARG A 111 -1.91 -42.67 34.67
C ARG A 111 -1.56 -43.03 36.13
N LYS A 112 -0.64 -43.98 36.37
CA LYS A 112 -0.19 -44.35 37.73
C LYS A 112 0.63 -43.25 38.37
N LYS A 113 1.48 -42.61 37.59
CA LYS A 113 2.29 -41.46 38.02
C LYS A 113 1.41 -40.25 38.31
N ILE A 114 0.48 -39.93 37.42
CA ILE A 114 -0.44 -38.80 37.58
C ILE A 114 -1.37 -39.00 38.78
N SER A 115 -1.89 -40.21 38.98
CA SER A 115 -2.80 -40.50 40.08
C SER A 115 -2.20 -40.24 41.46
N LYS A 116 -0.86 -40.24 41.60
CA LYS A 116 -0.16 -39.88 42.85
C LYS A 116 -0.29 -38.40 43.18
N PHE A 117 -0.53 -37.55 42.19
CA PHE A 117 -0.67 -36.11 42.37
C PHE A 117 -2.13 -35.65 42.46
N LEU A 118 -3.10 -36.56 42.17
CA LEU A 118 -4.51 -36.26 42.33
C LEU A 118 -4.91 -36.39 43.79
N THR A 119 -5.70 -35.45 44.26
CA THR A 119 -6.27 -35.47 45.61
C THR A 119 -7.74 -35.84 45.57
N LYS A 120 -8.26 -36.49 46.64
CA LYS A 120 -9.69 -36.84 46.76
C LYS A 120 -10.54 -35.71 47.36
N THR A 121 -9.97 -34.51 47.50
CA THR A 121 -10.68 -33.36 48.08
C THR A 121 -11.48 -32.61 46.99
N GLU A 122 -12.64 -32.08 47.35
CA GLU A 122 -13.49 -31.29 46.45
C GLU A 122 -13.06 -29.81 46.33
N LYS A 123 -11.91 -29.44 46.90
CA LYS A 123 -11.38 -28.05 46.81
C LYS A 123 -11.31 -27.50 45.40
N HIS A 124 -11.11 -28.36 44.40
CA HIS A 124 -11.09 -27.96 43.00
C HIS A 124 -12.47 -27.44 42.55
N ILE A 125 -13.57 -28.02 43.04
CA ILE A 125 -14.94 -27.56 42.72
C ILE A 125 -15.18 -26.19 43.36
N GLU A 126 -14.75 -26.00 44.63
CA GLU A 126 -14.87 -24.71 45.32
C GLU A 126 -14.10 -23.59 44.58
N TYR A 127 -12.87 -23.91 44.15
CA TYR A 127 -12.09 -22.93 43.35
C TYR A 127 -12.76 -22.62 42.03
N LEU A 128 -13.25 -23.64 41.29
CA LEU A 128 -13.95 -23.42 40.02
C LEU A 128 -15.25 -22.64 40.22
N ALA A 129 -15.98 -22.93 41.31
CA ALA A 129 -17.18 -22.17 41.67
C ALA A 129 -16.86 -20.67 41.94
N SER A 130 -15.72 -20.38 42.56
CA SER A 130 -15.24 -19.01 42.75
C SER A 130 -14.91 -18.30 41.44
N ARG A 131 -14.68 -19.05 40.35
CA ARG A 131 -14.49 -18.58 38.98
C ARG A 131 -15.78 -18.62 38.15
N GLY A 132 -16.92 -18.91 38.75
CA GLY A 132 -18.22 -19.03 38.08
C GLY A 132 -18.42 -20.34 37.30
N ILE A 133 -17.50 -21.32 37.42
CA ILE A 133 -17.60 -22.62 36.73
C ILE A 133 -18.39 -23.61 37.56
N THR A 134 -19.42 -24.22 36.94
CA THR A 134 -20.28 -25.20 37.62
C THR A 134 -19.62 -26.56 37.82
N ALA A 135 -20.09 -27.31 38.81
CA ALA A 135 -19.63 -28.68 39.04
C ALA A 135 -19.91 -29.61 37.85
N GLU A 136 -20.99 -29.38 37.11
CA GLU A 136 -21.35 -30.14 35.90
C GLU A 136 -20.30 -29.89 34.80
N THR A 137 -19.95 -28.64 34.56
CA THR A 137 -18.88 -28.26 33.63
C THR A 137 -17.56 -28.88 34.02
N ALA A 138 -17.17 -28.78 35.30
CA ALA A 138 -15.95 -29.40 35.80
C ALA A 138 -15.91 -30.93 35.59
N LYS A 139 -17.05 -31.59 35.75
CA LYS A 139 -17.21 -33.03 35.50
C LYS A 139 -17.10 -33.38 34.02
N THR A 140 -17.72 -32.60 33.14
CA THR A 140 -17.64 -32.78 31.68
C THR A 140 -16.19 -32.73 31.18
N PHE A 141 -15.39 -31.82 31.71
CA PHE A 141 -13.96 -31.71 31.38
C PHE A 141 -13.04 -32.61 32.20
N GLU A 142 -13.59 -33.42 33.11
CA GLU A 142 -12.86 -34.34 33.99
C GLU A 142 -11.75 -33.66 34.81
N VAL A 143 -11.96 -32.40 35.20
CA VAL A 143 -11.02 -31.64 36.00
C VAL A 143 -10.92 -32.27 37.39
N ALA A 144 -9.71 -32.42 37.93
CA ALA A 144 -9.46 -33.02 39.21
C ALA A 144 -8.59 -32.12 40.12
N ALA A 145 -8.72 -32.32 41.44
CA ALA A 145 -7.81 -31.73 42.40
C ALA A 145 -6.42 -32.35 42.27
N ALA A 146 -5.38 -31.55 42.34
CA ALA A 146 -4.00 -31.96 42.17
C ALA A 146 -3.05 -31.13 43.06
N LYS A 147 -1.78 -31.54 43.06
CA LYS A 147 -0.67 -30.76 43.60
C LYS A 147 0.32 -30.40 42.50
N VAL A 148 0.96 -29.25 42.64
CA VAL A 148 2.03 -28.80 41.76
C VAL A 148 3.17 -28.20 42.59
N TRP A 149 4.41 -28.50 42.21
CA TRP A 149 5.60 -27.95 42.86
C TRP A 149 5.96 -26.60 42.21
N ASN A 150 6.15 -25.55 43.03
CA ASN A 150 6.50 -24.20 42.52
C ASN A 150 8.01 -23.90 42.58
N GLY A 151 8.85 -24.85 42.94
CA GLY A 151 10.28 -24.68 43.19
C GLY A 151 10.62 -24.60 44.69
N GLU A 152 9.66 -24.26 45.54
CA GLU A 152 9.85 -24.10 47.00
C GLU A 152 8.95 -25.03 47.84
N ARG A 153 7.69 -25.16 47.44
CA ARG A 153 6.68 -25.97 48.14
C ARG A 153 5.64 -26.54 47.18
N GLU A 154 4.91 -27.54 47.65
CA GLU A 154 3.71 -28.01 46.96
C GLU A 154 2.55 -27.03 47.16
N LEU A 155 1.87 -26.71 46.05
CA LEU A 155 0.68 -25.86 46.01
C LEU A 155 -0.54 -26.70 45.63
N ASP A 156 -1.72 -26.29 46.09
CA ASP A 156 -2.99 -26.81 45.59
C ASP A 156 -3.15 -26.44 44.13
N ALA A 157 -3.59 -27.37 43.29
CA ALA A 157 -3.68 -27.24 41.86
C ALA A 157 -4.91 -27.92 41.28
N LEU A 158 -5.26 -27.55 40.06
CA LEU A 158 -6.19 -28.29 39.20
C LEU A 158 -5.40 -29.09 38.17
N ALA A 159 -5.84 -30.32 37.89
CA ALA A 159 -5.37 -31.15 36.79
C ALA A 159 -6.37 -31.09 35.65
N PHE A 160 -5.92 -30.65 34.48
CA PHE A 160 -6.68 -30.58 33.27
C PHE A 160 -6.23 -31.69 32.30
N PRO A 161 -7.09 -32.72 32.04
CA PRO A 161 -6.77 -33.77 31.09
C PRO A 161 -7.08 -33.31 29.66
N TYR A 162 -6.09 -33.37 28.81
CA TYR A 162 -6.22 -33.09 27.36
C TYR A 162 -6.51 -34.41 26.67
N LYS A 163 -7.70 -34.53 26.14
CA LYS A 163 -8.18 -35.75 25.49
C LYS A 163 -8.67 -35.45 24.08
N ARG A 164 -8.35 -36.32 23.14
CA ARG A 164 -8.87 -36.31 21.78
C ARG A 164 -9.24 -37.74 21.40
N ASP A 165 -10.39 -37.93 20.78
CA ASP A 165 -10.92 -39.24 20.38
C ASP A 165 -10.95 -40.29 21.51
N GLY A 166 -11.16 -39.86 22.75
CA GLY A 166 -11.17 -40.71 23.95
C GLY A 166 -9.80 -41.04 24.53
N GLU A 167 -8.71 -40.69 23.85
CA GLU A 167 -7.34 -40.87 24.34
C GLU A 167 -6.87 -39.70 25.19
N LEU A 168 -6.18 -40.01 26.29
CA LEU A 168 -5.50 -39.02 27.11
C LEU A 168 -4.12 -38.71 26.50
N LEU A 169 -3.95 -37.51 25.96
CA LEU A 169 -2.74 -37.10 25.28
C LEU A 169 -1.78 -36.33 26.17
N GLN A 170 -2.31 -35.47 27.06
CA GLN A 170 -1.52 -34.69 28.01
C GLN A 170 -2.29 -34.43 29.30
N VAL A 171 -1.59 -34.08 30.36
CA VAL A 171 -2.18 -33.55 31.61
C VAL A 171 -1.40 -32.31 32.02
N LYS A 172 -2.12 -31.20 32.23
CA LYS A 172 -1.57 -29.94 32.71
C LYS A 172 -2.09 -29.67 34.12
N ARG A 173 -1.19 -29.31 35.03
CA ARG A 173 -1.52 -28.95 36.41
C ARG A 173 -1.25 -27.49 36.63
N ILE A 174 -2.23 -26.76 37.15
CA ILE A 174 -2.18 -25.32 37.36
C ILE A 174 -2.54 -25.00 38.79
N SER A 175 -1.68 -24.26 39.51
CA SER A 175 -1.95 -23.88 40.91
C SER A 175 -3.19 -22.99 41.02
N THR A 176 -3.95 -23.18 42.07
CA THR A 176 -5.07 -22.32 42.47
C THR A 176 -4.59 -21.03 43.13
N GLU A 177 -3.37 -21.05 43.70
CA GLU A 177 -2.71 -19.90 44.30
C GLU A 177 -1.73 -19.25 43.34
N ARG A 178 -1.44 -17.97 43.58
CA ARG A 178 -0.46 -17.17 42.80
C ARG A 178 0.66 -16.65 43.73
N PRO A 179 1.57 -17.50 44.23
CA PRO A 179 2.70 -17.01 44.99
C PRO A 179 3.52 -16.03 44.11
N ASN A 180 3.84 -14.86 44.66
CA ASN A 180 4.53 -13.79 43.96
C ASN A 180 3.83 -13.32 42.65
N GLY A 181 2.49 -13.42 42.60
CA GLY A 181 1.68 -12.98 41.45
C GLY A 181 1.66 -13.95 40.27
N LYS A 182 2.41 -15.06 40.29
CA LYS A 182 2.52 -16.04 39.21
C LYS A 182 1.88 -17.37 39.56
N LYS A 183 1.19 -18.01 38.60
CA LYS A 183 0.72 -19.40 38.75
C LYS A 183 1.88 -20.36 38.51
N ALA A 184 1.94 -21.43 39.31
CA ALA A 184 2.78 -22.58 39.00
C ALA A 184 2.04 -23.48 38.01
N ILE A 185 2.68 -23.77 36.90
CA ILE A 185 2.12 -24.56 35.79
C ILE A 185 3.09 -25.70 35.51
N MET A 186 2.57 -26.94 35.43
CA MET A 186 3.34 -28.11 35.05
C MET A 186 2.54 -28.97 34.10
N ALA A 187 3.09 -29.20 32.92
CA ALA A 187 2.60 -30.17 31.95
C ALA A 187 3.47 -31.43 31.97
N GLU A 188 2.89 -32.58 31.63
CA GLU A 188 3.69 -33.79 31.47
C GLU A 188 4.64 -33.64 30.28
N GLY A 189 5.91 -34.03 30.47
CA GLY A 189 6.95 -33.87 29.47
C GLY A 189 6.78 -34.80 28.27
N ASP A 190 7.28 -34.39 27.13
CA ASP A 190 7.33 -35.15 25.86
C ASP A 190 5.98 -35.67 25.35
N CYS A 191 4.87 -35.11 25.84
CA CYS A 191 3.53 -35.41 25.35
C CYS A 191 3.21 -34.61 24.04
N GLU A 192 2.28 -35.16 23.28
CA GLU A 192 1.80 -34.50 22.04
C GLU A 192 1.13 -33.17 22.37
N PRO A 193 1.50 -32.06 21.72
CA PRO A 193 0.78 -30.80 21.84
C PRO A 193 -0.65 -30.97 21.33
N CYS A 194 -1.61 -30.84 22.20
CA CYS A 194 -3.02 -31.02 21.90
C CYS A 194 -3.82 -29.85 22.46
N LEU A 195 -4.91 -29.46 21.79
CA LEU A 195 -5.86 -28.48 22.33
C LEU A 195 -6.68 -29.10 23.47
N PHE A 196 -6.95 -28.28 24.48
CA PHE A 196 -7.87 -28.67 25.55
C PHE A 196 -9.31 -28.44 25.13
N GLY A 197 -10.21 -29.36 25.44
CA GLY A 197 -11.66 -29.19 25.20
C GLY A 197 -12.26 -30.17 24.19
N TRP A 198 -11.45 -30.97 23.47
CA TRP A 198 -11.97 -31.95 22.53
C TRP A 198 -12.97 -32.95 23.13
N GLN A 199 -12.83 -33.29 24.42
CA GLN A 199 -13.73 -34.19 25.12
C GLN A 199 -15.16 -33.65 25.26
N ALA A 200 -15.34 -32.33 25.18
CA ALA A 200 -16.63 -31.67 25.25
C ALA A 200 -17.14 -31.21 23.87
N MET A 201 -16.38 -31.48 22.79
CA MET A 201 -16.67 -30.99 21.44
C MET A 201 -17.73 -31.83 20.74
N PRO A 202 -18.87 -31.25 20.35
CA PRO A 202 -19.89 -31.97 19.58
C PRO A 202 -19.42 -32.38 18.20
N LYS A 203 -19.94 -33.48 17.63
CA LYS A 203 -19.42 -34.08 16.39
C LYS A 203 -19.69 -33.27 15.13
N ASN A 204 -20.83 -32.58 15.03
CA ASN A 204 -21.32 -31.97 13.78
C ASN A 204 -21.27 -30.43 13.80
N ILE A 205 -20.26 -29.88 14.46
CA ILE A 205 -20.08 -28.44 14.55
C ILE A 205 -19.17 -27.92 13.43
N ARG A 206 -19.51 -26.74 12.91
CA ARG A 206 -18.75 -26.05 11.87
C ARG A 206 -18.03 -24.80 12.35
N VAL A 207 -18.34 -24.34 13.57
CA VAL A 207 -17.77 -23.16 14.20
C VAL A 207 -17.16 -23.54 15.52
N VAL A 208 -15.97 -23.01 15.84
CA VAL A 208 -15.29 -23.25 17.12
C VAL A 208 -14.64 -21.97 17.61
N VAL A 209 -14.63 -21.77 18.94
CA VAL A 209 -13.85 -20.72 19.60
C VAL A 209 -12.48 -21.29 20.00
N LEU A 210 -11.39 -20.62 19.61
CA LEU A 210 -10.05 -20.87 20.14
C LEU A 210 -9.75 -19.82 21.21
N CYS A 211 -9.50 -20.24 22.44
CA CYS A 211 -9.20 -19.37 23.56
C CYS A 211 -7.85 -19.69 24.22
N GLU A 212 -7.36 -18.81 25.09
CA GLU A 212 -6.02 -18.93 25.64
C GLU A 212 -5.94 -19.94 26.79
N GLY A 213 -6.94 -19.98 27.68
CA GLY A 213 -6.90 -20.73 28.92
C GLY A 213 -7.94 -21.84 29.01
N GLU A 214 -7.65 -22.86 29.86
CA GLU A 214 -8.54 -23.99 30.09
C GLU A 214 -9.86 -23.56 30.77
N ILE A 215 -9.80 -22.56 31.66
CA ILE A 215 -10.99 -21.99 32.31
C ILE A 215 -11.84 -21.23 31.28
N ASP A 216 -11.22 -20.56 30.34
CA ASP A 216 -11.93 -19.86 29.26
C ASP A 216 -12.68 -20.84 28.37
N CYS A 217 -12.04 -21.96 28.01
CA CYS A 217 -12.68 -23.04 27.28
C CYS A 217 -13.91 -23.59 28.01
N MET A 218 -13.79 -23.80 29.32
CA MET A 218 -14.88 -24.25 30.16
C MET A 218 -16.00 -23.20 30.29
N THR A 219 -15.62 -21.92 30.31
CA THR A 219 -16.57 -20.79 30.35
C THR A 219 -17.39 -20.71 29.06
N TYR A 220 -16.75 -20.81 27.89
CA TYR A 220 -17.46 -20.87 26.61
C TYR A 220 -18.41 -22.09 26.56
N HIS A 221 -17.95 -23.25 26.99
CA HIS A 221 -18.82 -24.44 27.06
C HIS A 221 -20.03 -24.22 27.97
N GLN A 222 -19.87 -23.53 29.10
CA GLN A 222 -20.97 -23.20 30.00
C GLN A 222 -21.99 -22.24 29.38
N TYR A 223 -21.56 -21.39 28.48
CA TYR A 223 -22.44 -20.57 27.64
C TYR A 223 -23.07 -21.35 26.46
N GLY A 224 -22.78 -22.65 26.32
CA GLY A 224 -23.27 -23.49 25.22
C GLY A 224 -22.47 -23.34 23.93
N LEU A 225 -21.31 -22.70 23.97
CA LEU A 225 -20.46 -22.45 22.84
C LEU A 225 -19.31 -23.45 22.76
N PRO A 226 -19.06 -24.07 21.59
CA PRO A 226 -17.97 -25.02 21.42
C PRO A 226 -16.63 -24.29 21.40
N ALA A 227 -15.73 -24.68 22.30
CA ALA A 227 -14.45 -24.03 22.44
C ALA A 227 -13.29 -25.02 22.67
N LEU A 228 -12.10 -24.59 22.26
CA LEU A 228 -10.83 -25.27 22.50
C LEU A 228 -9.81 -24.25 23.02
N SER A 229 -8.96 -24.69 23.97
CA SER A 229 -7.92 -23.84 24.53
C SER A 229 -6.54 -24.27 24.05
N VAL A 230 -5.67 -23.28 23.75
CA VAL A 230 -4.28 -23.55 23.34
C VAL A 230 -3.43 -24.07 24.52
N PRO A 231 -2.51 -25.03 24.28
CA PRO A 231 -1.83 -25.71 25.37
C PRO A 231 -0.76 -24.87 26.08
N PHE A 232 -0.16 -23.89 25.37
CA PHE A 232 1.00 -23.15 25.87
C PHE A 232 0.72 -21.68 26.17
N GLY A 233 -0.56 -21.26 26.14
CA GLY A 233 -0.99 -19.88 26.33
C GLY A 233 -0.65 -18.97 25.15
N GLY A 234 -0.90 -17.67 25.30
CA GLY A 234 -0.57 -16.65 24.31
C GLY A 234 0.93 -16.51 24.07
N GLY A 235 1.30 -16.06 22.87
CA GLY A 235 2.67 -15.81 22.46
C GLY A 235 2.98 -16.36 21.07
N LYS A 236 4.12 -15.97 20.52
CA LYS A 236 4.53 -16.30 19.13
C LYS A 236 5.50 -17.47 19.05
N GLY A 237 5.70 -17.98 17.85
CA GLY A 237 6.74 -18.94 17.51
C GLY A 237 6.51 -20.31 18.13
N ALA A 238 7.47 -20.82 18.93
CA ALA A 238 7.43 -22.17 19.49
C ALA A 238 6.17 -22.49 20.30
N LYS A 239 5.50 -21.50 20.88
CA LYS A 239 4.23 -21.69 21.59
C LYS A 239 3.08 -22.07 20.67
N GLN A 240 3.17 -21.79 19.37
CA GLN A 240 2.16 -22.13 18.38
C GLN A 240 2.46 -23.44 17.63
N GLN A 241 3.44 -24.23 18.07
CA GLN A 241 3.74 -25.55 17.48
C GLN A 241 2.57 -26.55 17.51
N TRP A 242 1.62 -26.38 18.43
CA TRP A 242 0.43 -27.21 18.50
C TRP A 242 -0.37 -27.21 17.19
N ILE A 243 -0.29 -26.12 16.39
CA ILE A 243 -1.00 -26.00 15.11
C ILE A 243 -0.57 -27.12 14.16
N GLU A 244 0.70 -27.52 14.15
CA GLU A 244 1.20 -28.61 13.28
C GLU A 244 0.52 -29.95 13.56
N PHE A 245 0.12 -30.20 14.80
CA PHE A 245 -0.49 -31.44 15.24
C PHE A 245 -2.03 -31.39 15.18
N GLU A 246 -2.60 -30.22 15.28
CA GLU A 246 -4.04 -30.02 15.32
C GLU A 246 -4.62 -29.53 13.99
N PHE A 247 -3.79 -29.19 13.01
CA PHE A 247 -4.20 -28.60 11.73
C PHE A 247 -5.33 -29.39 11.06
N HIS A 248 -5.15 -30.70 10.88
CA HIS A 248 -6.17 -31.56 10.25
C HIS A 248 -7.42 -31.76 11.11
N ASN A 249 -7.29 -31.71 12.43
CA ASN A 249 -8.44 -31.78 13.33
C ASN A 249 -9.30 -30.50 13.28
N LEU A 250 -8.65 -29.36 13.00
CA LEU A 250 -9.30 -28.07 12.86
C LEU A 250 -9.89 -27.83 11.46
N ASP A 251 -9.49 -28.60 10.45
CA ASP A 251 -10.03 -28.49 9.08
C ASP A 251 -11.53 -28.74 8.97
N ARG A 252 -12.10 -29.48 9.91
CA ARG A 252 -13.55 -29.71 9.97
C ARG A 252 -14.37 -28.46 10.26
N PHE A 253 -13.73 -27.41 10.83
CA PHE A 253 -14.41 -26.15 11.14
C PHE A 253 -14.36 -25.20 9.95
N GLN A 254 -15.51 -24.68 9.56
CA GLN A 254 -15.62 -23.67 8.50
C GLN A 254 -15.25 -22.29 9.01
N GLU A 255 -15.46 -22.05 10.32
CA GLU A 255 -15.19 -20.79 10.94
C GLU A 255 -14.54 -21.00 12.32
N ILE A 256 -13.49 -20.21 12.60
CA ILE A 256 -12.71 -20.26 13.83
C ILE A 256 -12.69 -18.87 14.46
N TRP A 257 -13.29 -18.74 15.63
CA TRP A 257 -13.31 -17.50 16.38
C TRP A 257 -12.15 -17.48 17.37
N ILE A 258 -11.18 -16.59 17.15
CA ILE A 258 -9.97 -16.52 17.95
C ILE A 258 -10.17 -15.51 19.08
N SER A 259 -10.32 -16.03 20.31
CA SER A 259 -10.56 -15.28 21.54
C SER A 259 -9.38 -15.43 22.50
N MET A 260 -8.29 -14.75 22.20
CA MET A 260 -7.12 -14.66 23.06
C MET A 260 -7.27 -13.51 24.07
N ASP A 261 -6.39 -13.45 25.08
CA ASP A 261 -6.36 -12.34 26.02
C ASP A 261 -6.25 -10.99 25.28
N SER A 262 -6.88 -9.93 25.81
CA SER A 262 -6.93 -8.62 25.18
C SER A 262 -5.60 -7.84 25.23
N ASP A 263 -4.54 -8.40 25.82
CA ASP A 263 -3.22 -7.77 25.85
C ASP A 263 -2.44 -7.92 24.53
N GLU A 264 -1.36 -7.16 24.37
CA GLU A 264 -0.55 -7.15 23.13
C GLU A 264 -0.03 -8.55 22.74
N VAL A 265 0.26 -9.39 23.75
CA VAL A 265 0.80 -10.74 23.51
C VAL A 265 -0.30 -11.66 22.96
N GLY A 266 -1.51 -11.59 23.53
CA GLY A 266 -2.66 -12.35 23.06
C GLY A 266 -3.09 -11.92 21.65
N GLN A 267 -3.13 -10.62 21.38
CA GLN A 267 -3.47 -10.09 20.05
C GLN A 267 -2.44 -10.50 18.98
N ALA A 268 -1.16 -10.49 19.33
CA ALA A 268 -0.11 -10.95 18.44
C ALA A 268 -0.17 -12.46 18.17
N ALA A 269 -0.55 -13.25 19.18
CA ALA A 269 -0.79 -14.70 19.03
C ALA A 269 -2.00 -14.97 18.13
N ALA A 270 -3.09 -14.20 18.29
CA ALA A 270 -4.29 -14.32 17.47
C ALA A 270 -4.00 -14.13 15.98
N LYS A 271 -3.20 -13.12 15.62
CA LYS A 271 -2.77 -12.89 14.23
C LYS A 271 -1.93 -14.05 13.68
N GLU A 272 -0.98 -14.56 14.45
CA GLU A 272 -0.16 -15.70 14.02
C GLU A 272 -1.01 -16.98 13.84
N ILE A 273 -1.94 -17.24 14.75
CA ILE A 273 -2.86 -18.38 14.66
C ILE A 273 -3.73 -18.26 13.40
N ALA A 274 -4.32 -17.08 13.13
CA ALA A 274 -5.14 -16.84 11.97
C ALA A 274 -4.36 -17.03 10.66
N SER A 275 -3.17 -16.45 10.57
CA SER A 275 -2.28 -16.60 9.42
C SER A 275 -1.95 -18.05 9.09
N ARG A 276 -1.75 -18.90 10.12
CA ARG A 276 -1.43 -20.33 9.95
C ARG A 276 -2.64 -21.22 9.70
N LEU A 277 -3.82 -20.87 10.24
CA LEU A 277 -5.06 -21.65 10.04
C LEU A 277 -5.88 -21.21 8.82
N GLY A 278 -5.55 -20.04 8.23
CA GLY A 278 -6.24 -19.41 7.10
C GLY A 278 -7.13 -18.25 7.56
N GLU A 279 -6.70 -17.04 7.27
CA GLU A 279 -7.37 -15.79 7.69
C GLU A 279 -8.82 -15.71 7.21
N HIS A 280 -9.10 -16.24 6.02
CA HIS A 280 -10.43 -16.25 5.41
C HIS A 280 -11.52 -16.97 6.23
N ARG A 281 -11.15 -17.86 7.15
CA ARG A 281 -12.07 -18.60 8.05
C ARG A 281 -11.91 -18.24 9.52
N CYS A 282 -11.02 -17.31 9.83
CA CYS A 282 -10.76 -16.85 11.18
C CYS A 282 -11.43 -15.51 11.45
N ARG A 283 -11.92 -15.32 12.68
CA ARG A 283 -12.40 -14.03 13.18
C ARG A 283 -11.73 -13.68 14.49
N LEU A 284 -11.39 -12.41 14.68
CA LEU A 284 -10.83 -11.89 15.91
C LEU A 284 -11.94 -11.45 16.86
N VAL A 285 -12.02 -12.09 18.02
CA VAL A 285 -12.98 -11.77 19.07
C VAL A 285 -12.39 -10.70 19.98
N ASN A 286 -13.09 -9.60 20.14
CA ASN A 286 -12.74 -8.52 21.06
C ASN A 286 -13.74 -8.51 22.23
N LEU A 287 -13.34 -9.10 23.35
CA LEU A 287 -14.16 -9.13 24.56
C LEU A 287 -14.12 -7.79 25.29
N PRO A 288 -15.21 -7.40 26.02
CA PRO A 288 -15.24 -6.17 26.82
C PRO A 288 -14.38 -6.25 28.09
N HIS A 289 -13.99 -7.45 28.52
CA HIS A 289 -13.06 -7.71 29.62
C HIS A 289 -11.81 -8.43 29.11
N LYS A 290 -10.85 -8.67 30.00
CA LYS A 290 -9.58 -9.29 29.64
C LYS A 290 -9.73 -10.64 28.95
N ASP A 291 -10.60 -11.49 29.52
CA ASP A 291 -10.92 -12.83 29.02
C ASP A 291 -12.42 -13.14 29.22
N ILE A 292 -12.88 -14.26 28.65
CA ILE A 292 -14.29 -14.66 28.77
C ILE A 292 -14.70 -15.05 30.20
N ASN A 293 -13.76 -15.48 31.00
CA ASN A 293 -14.08 -15.81 32.38
C ASN A 293 -14.31 -14.54 33.22
N GLU A 294 -13.60 -13.46 32.96
CA GLU A 294 -13.91 -12.16 33.55
C GLU A 294 -15.27 -11.64 33.10
N CYS A 295 -15.65 -11.87 31.82
CA CYS A 295 -17.00 -11.55 31.33
C CYS A 295 -18.08 -12.32 32.13
N LEU A 296 -17.88 -13.62 32.39
CA LEU A 296 -18.78 -14.42 33.21
C LEU A 296 -18.90 -13.88 34.63
N GLN A 297 -17.77 -13.55 35.27
CA GLN A 297 -17.74 -12.99 36.62
C GLN A 297 -18.38 -11.58 36.69
N ALA A 298 -18.35 -10.81 35.59
CA ALA A 298 -19.05 -9.54 35.45
C ALA A 298 -20.55 -9.71 35.21
N GLY A 299 -21.05 -10.94 35.05
CA GLY A 299 -22.47 -11.27 34.89
C GLY A 299 -22.98 -11.17 33.45
N MET A 300 -22.10 -11.18 32.42
CA MET A 300 -22.55 -11.24 31.02
C MET A 300 -23.37 -12.48 30.76
N THR A 301 -24.48 -12.31 30.04
CA THR A 301 -25.38 -13.39 29.62
C THR A 301 -24.84 -14.11 28.38
N ALA A 302 -25.39 -15.29 28.08
CA ALA A 302 -25.05 -16.03 26.86
C ALA A 302 -25.37 -15.24 25.59
N ASP A 303 -26.52 -14.54 25.54
CA ASP A 303 -26.92 -13.74 24.38
C ASP A 303 -25.94 -12.57 24.14
N GLU A 304 -25.50 -11.88 25.19
CA GLU A 304 -24.51 -10.81 25.07
C GLU A 304 -23.15 -11.33 24.58
N VAL A 305 -22.74 -12.53 24.99
CA VAL A 305 -21.52 -13.18 24.48
C VAL A 305 -21.67 -13.55 23.01
N ILE A 306 -22.81 -14.10 22.61
CA ILE A 306 -23.10 -14.41 21.20
C ILE A 306 -23.05 -13.14 20.36
N ASP A 307 -23.66 -12.05 20.81
CA ASP A 307 -23.61 -10.76 20.13
C ASP A 307 -22.18 -10.26 19.91
N VAL A 308 -21.29 -10.44 20.89
CA VAL A 308 -19.87 -10.09 20.74
C VAL A 308 -19.18 -10.97 19.71
N LEU A 309 -19.46 -12.28 19.71
CA LEU A 309 -18.89 -13.22 18.75
C LEU A 309 -19.37 -12.95 17.30
N GLU A 310 -20.66 -12.64 17.13
CA GLU A 310 -21.20 -12.29 15.81
C GLU A 310 -20.60 -11.02 15.22
N ARG A 311 -20.15 -10.10 16.09
CA ARG A 311 -19.44 -8.86 15.71
C ARG A 311 -17.93 -9.03 15.61
N ALA A 312 -17.40 -10.25 15.78
CA ALA A 312 -15.98 -10.52 15.69
C ALA A 312 -15.45 -10.09 14.29
N ALA A 313 -14.31 -9.39 14.30
CA ALA A 313 -13.71 -8.83 13.10
C ALA A 313 -13.09 -9.93 12.22
N TYR A 314 -13.24 -9.79 10.90
CA TYR A 314 -12.49 -10.61 9.95
C TYR A 314 -11.03 -10.16 9.90
N PHE A 315 -10.15 -11.07 9.49
CA PHE A 315 -8.75 -10.75 9.14
C PHE A 315 -8.69 -10.36 7.66
N ASP A 316 -9.48 -9.35 7.27
CA ASP A 316 -9.44 -8.86 5.91
C ASP A 316 -8.12 -8.09 5.67
N PRO A 317 -7.55 -8.16 4.46
CA PRO A 317 -6.43 -7.31 4.06
C PRO A 317 -6.79 -5.83 4.29
N GLU A 318 -5.80 -5.04 4.72
CA GLU A 318 -6.00 -3.60 4.99
C GLU A 318 -6.50 -2.83 3.76
N GLU A 319 -6.27 -3.38 2.56
CA GLU A 319 -6.66 -2.81 1.28
C GLU A 319 -8.08 -3.21 0.81
N LEU A 320 -8.75 -4.14 1.51
CA LEU A 320 -10.08 -4.65 1.11
C LEU A 320 -11.19 -4.04 1.98
N TYR A 321 -11.97 -3.19 1.37
CA TYR A 321 -13.07 -2.49 2.00
C TYR A 321 -14.42 -2.87 1.39
N SER A 322 -15.49 -2.87 2.18
CA SER A 322 -16.83 -2.97 1.65
C SER A 322 -17.25 -1.66 0.99
N ALA A 323 -18.09 -1.72 -0.06
CA ALA A 323 -18.60 -0.49 -0.70
C ALA A 323 -19.31 0.46 0.29
N ARG A 324 -19.85 -0.06 1.40
CA ARG A 324 -20.53 0.74 2.43
C ARG A 324 -19.58 1.70 3.16
N GLU A 325 -18.28 1.34 3.27
CA GLU A 325 -17.28 2.20 3.93
C GLU A 325 -17.02 3.48 3.15
N PHE A 326 -17.17 3.43 1.82
CA PHE A 326 -17.05 4.59 0.93
C PHE A 326 -18.36 5.38 0.73
N TYR A 327 -19.42 5.09 1.53
CA TYR A 327 -20.71 5.75 1.37
C TYR A 327 -20.59 7.27 1.50
N GLN A 328 -19.89 7.77 2.53
CA GLN A 328 -19.74 9.20 2.76
C GLN A 328 -18.89 9.86 1.66
N ASP A 329 -17.84 9.19 1.21
CA ASP A 329 -17.00 9.65 0.10
C ASP A 329 -17.81 9.74 -1.20
N THR A 330 -18.69 8.76 -1.42
CA THR A 330 -19.60 8.77 -2.57
C THR A 330 -20.61 9.93 -2.49
N ILE A 331 -21.18 10.20 -1.32
CA ILE A 331 -22.05 11.36 -1.10
C ILE A 331 -21.28 12.66 -1.35
N ASN A 332 -20.05 12.77 -0.84
CA ASN A 332 -19.20 13.94 -1.04
C ASN A 332 -18.84 14.12 -2.52
N ALA A 333 -18.64 13.04 -3.27
CA ALA A 333 -18.37 13.11 -4.71
C ALA A 333 -19.58 13.60 -5.52
N PHE A 334 -20.81 13.30 -5.08
CA PHE A 334 -22.04 13.77 -5.78
C PHE A 334 -22.50 15.15 -5.36
N TYR A 335 -22.38 15.50 -4.08
CA TYR A 335 -23.02 16.68 -3.48
C TYR A 335 -22.03 17.62 -2.83
N GLY A 336 -20.76 17.21 -2.66
CA GLY A 336 -19.69 18.09 -2.21
C GLY A 336 -19.35 19.13 -3.28
N ASN A 337 -18.75 20.24 -2.87
CA ASN A 337 -18.10 21.12 -3.85
C ASN A 337 -17.00 20.28 -4.54
N GLU A 338 -16.96 20.31 -5.89
CA GLU A 338 -15.85 19.69 -6.61
C GLU A 338 -14.52 20.07 -5.94
N GLN A 339 -13.66 19.08 -5.72
CA GLN A 339 -12.33 19.31 -5.12
C GLN A 339 -11.42 20.02 -6.13
N CYS A 340 -11.83 21.25 -6.51
CA CYS A 340 -11.05 22.12 -7.35
C CYS A 340 -9.88 22.66 -6.52
N LEU A 341 -8.67 22.28 -6.85
CA LEU A 341 -7.47 22.82 -6.23
C LEU A 341 -7.27 24.29 -6.67
N PHE A 342 -7.37 24.54 -7.99
CA PHE A 342 -7.38 25.87 -8.55
C PHE A 342 -8.01 25.90 -9.95
N GLN A 343 -8.45 27.07 -10.36
CA GLN A 343 -8.96 27.38 -11.69
C GLN A 343 -7.82 27.86 -12.61
N SER A 344 -7.92 27.58 -13.89
CA SER A 344 -6.97 28.10 -14.87
C SER A 344 -7.10 29.63 -15.05
N PRO A 345 -6.09 30.31 -15.64
CA PRO A 345 -6.23 31.73 -15.95
C PRO A 345 -7.21 32.00 -17.09
N TRP A 346 -7.82 30.99 -17.71
CA TRP A 346 -8.70 31.12 -18.88
C TRP A 346 -10.14 30.70 -18.53
N GLU A 347 -11.02 31.66 -18.42
CA GLU A 347 -12.42 31.47 -18.01
C GLU A 347 -13.16 30.44 -18.90
N THR A 348 -12.95 30.44 -20.21
CA THR A 348 -13.58 29.48 -21.13
C THR A 348 -13.16 28.02 -20.80
N LEU A 349 -11.93 27.82 -20.38
CA LEU A 349 -11.48 26.49 -19.97
C LEU A 349 -12.17 26.07 -18.66
N ASN A 350 -12.33 26.98 -17.72
CA ASN A 350 -12.88 26.74 -16.39
C ASN A 350 -14.36 26.31 -16.40
N HIS A 351 -15.10 26.54 -17.49
CA HIS A 351 -16.46 26.00 -17.65
C HIS A 351 -16.50 24.49 -17.84
N ASN A 352 -15.39 23.88 -18.28
CA ASN A 352 -15.34 22.46 -18.64
C ASN A 352 -14.23 21.70 -17.93
N PHE A 353 -13.35 22.41 -17.22
CA PHE A 353 -12.17 21.82 -16.59
C PHE A 353 -11.77 22.60 -15.33
N SER A 354 -11.35 21.86 -14.31
CA SER A 354 -10.68 22.38 -13.11
C SER A 354 -9.49 21.51 -12.76
N PHE A 355 -8.44 22.10 -12.19
CA PHE A 355 -7.33 21.34 -11.63
C PHE A 355 -7.73 20.77 -10.27
N ARG A 356 -7.63 19.45 -10.12
CA ARG A 356 -8.05 18.73 -8.91
C ARG A 356 -6.84 18.20 -8.15
N GLU A 357 -7.03 17.93 -6.87
CA GLU A 357 -6.06 17.20 -6.07
C GLU A 357 -5.86 15.77 -6.61
N ALA A 358 -4.73 15.17 -6.28
CA ALA A 358 -4.36 13.81 -6.68
C ALA A 358 -4.44 13.53 -8.19
N GLU A 359 -4.22 14.53 -9.06
CA GLU A 359 -4.19 14.37 -10.51
C GLU A 359 -2.82 14.67 -11.11
N LEU A 360 -2.50 13.94 -12.19
CA LEU A 360 -1.35 14.19 -13.05
C LEU A 360 -1.82 14.83 -14.35
N THR A 361 -1.37 16.05 -14.60
CA THR A 361 -1.60 16.79 -15.86
C THR A 361 -0.33 16.81 -16.70
N ILE A 362 -0.43 16.35 -17.94
CA ILE A 362 0.64 16.51 -18.93
C ILE A 362 0.37 17.77 -19.78
N VAL A 363 1.41 18.58 -19.95
CA VAL A 363 1.42 19.69 -20.94
C VAL A 363 2.42 19.35 -22.03
N ASN A 364 1.91 18.96 -23.18
CA ASN A 364 2.69 18.54 -24.34
C ASN A 364 2.70 19.62 -25.46
N GLY A 365 3.68 19.55 -26.32
CA GLY A 365 3.76 20.40 -27.52
C GLY A 365 5.16 20.44 -28.13
N VAL A 366 5.25 20.93 -29.36
CA VAL A 366 6.52 21.09 -30.06
C VAL A 366 7.42 22.10 -29.35
N ASN A 367 8.73 22.00 -29.52
CA ASN A 367 9.68 22.94 -28.94
C ASN A 367 9.42 24.38 -29.48
N GLY A 368 9.41 25.36 -28.56
CA GLY A 368 9.14 26.75 -28.89
C GLY A 368 7.64 27.10 -29.04
N HIS A 369 6.71 26.18 -28.77
CA HIS A 369 5.27 26.46 -28.81
C HIS A 369 4.71 27.09 -27.53
N GLY A 370 5.56 27.38 -26.52
CA GLY A 370 5.16 28.15 -25.34
C GLY A 370 4.73 27.31 -24.12
N LYS A 371 5.11 26.03 -24.04
CA LYS A 371 4.79 25.14 -22.90
C LYS A 371 5.12 25.76 -21.56
N THR A 372 6.38 26.18 -21.36
CA THR A 372 6.86 26.78 -20.10
C THR A 372 6.11 28.08 -19.77
N GLU A 373 5.72 28.88 -20.78
CA GLU A 373 4.94 30.12 -20.57
C GLU A 373 3.50 29.81 -20.15
N VAL A 374 2.87 28.80 -20.75
CA VAL A 374 1.52 28.34 -20.36
C VAL A 374 1.54 27.82 -18.92
N VAL A 375 2.50 26.96 -18.59
CA VAL A 375 2.64 26.40 -17.22
C VAL A 375 2.98 27.51 -16.21
N GLY A 376 3.87 28.45 -16.56
CA GLY A 376 4.16 29.61 -15.72
C GLY A 376 2.93 30.44 -15.39
N HIS A 377 2.05 30.66 -16.38
CA HIS A 377 0.80 31.39 -16.19
C HIS A 377 -0.18 30.62 -15.30
N MET A 378 -0.27 29.28 -15.44
CA MET A 378 -1.05 28.42 -14.53
C MET A 378 -0.52 28.48 -13.10
N VAL A 379 0.80 28.47 -12.90
CA VAL A 379 1.44 28.56 -11.57
C VAL A 379 1.12 29.89 -10.89
N LEU A 380 1.20 31.01 -11.61
CA LEU A 380 0.84 32.33 -11.09
C LEU A 380 -0.64 32.38 -10.65
N GLU A 381 -1.53 31.83 -11.44
CA GLU A 381 -2.95 31.79 -11.12
C GLU A 381 -3.24 30.89 -9.91
N ALA A 382 -2.57 29.73 -9.82
CA ALA A 382 -2.66 28.85 -8.65
C ALA A 382 -2.19 29.57 -7.36
N MET A 383 -1.06 30.26 -7.42
CA MET A 383 -0.54 31.04 -6.28
C MET A 383 -1.47 32.18 -5.88
N LYS A 384 -2.10 32.88 -6.84
CA LYS A 384 -3.13 33.92 -6.57
C LYS A 384 -4.32 33.33 -5.80
N GLN A 385 -4.70 32.10 -6.10
CA GLN A 385 -5.76 31.36 -5.43
C GLN A 385 -5.31 30.72 -4.10
N GLY A 386 -4.07 30.95 -3.65
CA GLY A 386 -3.54 30.47 -2.36
C GLY A 386 -2.87 29.12 -2.40
N VAL A 387 -2.71 28.51 -3.58
CA VAL A 387 -2.06 27.21 -3.75
C VAL A 387 -0.54 27.35 -3.69
N ARG A 388 0.09 26.66 -2.76
CA ARG A 388 1.55 26.58 -2.66
C ARG A 388 2.12 25.70 -3.75
N SER A 389 3.12 26.21 -4.46
CA SER A 389 3.66 25.59 -5.67
C SER A 389 5.16 25.32 -5.58
N CYS A 390 5.63 24.20 -6.13
CA CYS A 390 7.05 23.89 -6.29
C CYS A 390 7.36 23.61 -7.76
N VAL A 391 8.36 24.31 -8.32
CA VAL A 391 8.75 24.18 -9.73
C VAL A 391 10.13 23.57 -9.85
N ALA A 392 10.21 22.36 -10.41
CA ALA A 392 11.45 21.75 -10.87
C ALA A 392 11.66 22.05 -12.36
N SER A 393 12.28 23.20 -12.66
CA SER A 393 12.72 23.51 -14.01
C SER A 393 14.12 22.96 -14.23
N LEU A 394 14.21 21.83 -14.93
CA LEU A 394 15.48 21.14 -15.20
C LEU A 394 16.21 21.71 -16.44
N GLU A 395 15.52 22.55 -17.22
CA GLU A 395 16.07 23.19 -18.41
C GLU A 395 16.56 24.63 -18.15
N LEU A 396 15.89 25.34 -17.25
CA LEU A 396 16.19 26.73 -16.93
C LEU A 396 16.84 26.88 -15.55
N LYS A 397 17.86 27.71 -15.45
CA LYS A 397 18.39 28.12 -14.14
C LYS A 397 17.29 28.89 -13.36
N PRO A 398 17.25 28.80 -12.02
CA PRO A 398 16.23 29.46 -11.20
C PRO A 398 16.04 30.95 -11.53
N GLY A 399 17.11 31.72 -11.68
CA GLY A 399 17.01 33.14 -12.05
C GLY A 399 16.40 33.40 -13.43
N ALA A 400 16.61 32.50 -14.41
CA ALA A 400 15.99 32.62 -15.73
C ALA A 400 14.48 32.28 -15.70
N LEU A 401 14.12 31.30 -14.88
CA LEU A 401 12.72 30.96 -14.61
C LEU A 401 12.00 32.11 -13.91
N LEU A 402 12.57 32.62 -12.82
CA LEU A 402 12.01 33.74 -12.07
C LEU A 402 11.88 34.99 -12.94
N LYS A 403 12.85 35.28 -13.83
CA LYS A 403 12.72 36.37 -14.80
C LYS A 403 11.46 36.24 -15.68
N ARG A 404 11.12 35.03 -16.14
CA ARG A 404 9.91 34.78 -16.92
C ARG A 404 8.65 34.94 -16.09
N LEU A 405 8.61 34.33 -14.91
CA LEU A 405 7.47 34.46 -13.98
C LEU A 405 7.25 35.91 -13.55
N THR A 406 8.32 36.64 -13.22
CA THR A 406 8.23 38.08 -12.84
C THR A 406 7.70 38.91 -14.00
N ARG A 407 8.13 38.66 -15.23
CA ARG A 407 7.57 39.33 -16.42
C ARG A 407 6.07 39.06 -16.57
N GLN A 408 5.64 37.83 -16.36
CA GLN A 408 4.23 37.46 -16.40
C GLN A 408 3.46 38.11 -15.21
N ALA A 409 4.02 38.10 -14.02
CA ALA A 409 3.36 38.62 -12.81
C ALA A 409 3.16 40.15 -12.87
N THR A 410 4.15 40.88 -13.36
CA THR A 410 4.15 42.36 -13.46
C THR A 410 3.53 42.91 -14.72
N CYS A 411 3.28 42.07 -15.73
CA CYS A 411 2.89 42.45 -17.09
C CYS A 411 3.91 43.30 -17.84
N LEU A 412 5.15 43.43 -17.38
CA LEU A 412 6.18 44.30 -17.93
C LEU A 412 7.33 43.52 -18.53
N LYS A 413 7.77 43.89 -19.74
CA LYS A 413 8.94 43.27 -20.39
C LYS A 413 10.24 43.51 -19.59
N LEU A 414 10.35 44.69 -18.99
CA LEU A 414 11.47 45.11 -18.16
C LEU A 414 10.90 45.84 -16.93
N PRO A 415 10.52 45.08 -15.88
CA PRO A 415 9.95 45.67 -14.68
C PRO A 415 11.00 46.50 -13.94
N PRO A 416 10.63 47.66 -13.37
CA PRO A 416 11.46 48.38 -12.39
C PRO A 416 11.76 47.54 -11.16
N ARG A 417 12.80 47.89 -10.39
CA ARG A 417 13.21 47.16 -9.21
C ARG A 417 12.05 47.00 -8.19
N LEU A 418 11.29 48.05 -7.95
CA LEU A 418 10.14 48.03 -7.03
C LEU A 418 9.08 46.97 -7.42
N GLU A 419 8.82 46.81 -8.71
CA GLU A 419 7.90 45.79 -9.24
C GLU A 419 8.48 44.38 -9.12
N ILE A 420 9.80 44.24 -9.23
CA ILE A 420 10.48 42.96 -8.94
C ILE A 420 10.36 42.61 -7.47
N ASP A 421 10.60 43.57 -6.57
CA ASP A 421 10.48 43.37 -5.11
C ASP A 421 9.03 42.97 -4.76
N SER A 422 8.03 43.62 -5.35
CA SER A 422 6.62 43.26 -5.17
C SER A 422 6.29 41.84 -5.69
N ALA A 423 6.89 41.43 -6.80
CA ALA A 423 6.75 40.08 -7.32
C ALA A 423 7.37 39.04 -6.38
N PHE A 424 8.54 39.34 -5.75
CA PHE A 424 9.13 38.44 -4.79
C PHE A 424 8.32 38.34 -3.49
N LYS A 425 7.70 39.43 -3.03
CA LYS A 425 6.71 39.38 -1.94
C LYS A 425 5.50 38.49 -2.30
N PHE A 426 5.04 38.54 -3.56
CA PHE A 426 3.99 37.65 -4.05
C PHE A 426 4.43 36.17 -4.07
N TYR A 427 5.70 35.88 -4.33
CA TYR A 427 6.26 34.53 -4.33
C TYR A 427 6.49 33.98 -2.92
N ASP A 428 6.70 34.85 -1.96
CA ASP A 428 7.00 34.46 -0.58
C ASP A 428 5.87 33.59 -0.01
N ASP A 429 6.23 32.48 0.66
CA ASP A 429 5.31 31.44 1.16
C ASP A 429 4.37 30.81 0.10
N ARG A 430 4.60 31.02 -1.19
CA ARG A 430 3.80 30.46 -2.29
C ARG A 430 4.61 29.68 -3.33
N LEU A 431 5.88 30.06 -3.55
CA LEU A 431 6.71 29.47 -4.60
C LEU A 431 8.02 28.92 -4.06
N TRP A 432 8.28 27.63 -4.30
CA TRP A 432 9.56 26.96 -4.09
C TRP A 432 10.14 26.51 -5.42
N LEU A 433 11.46 26.55 -5.53
CA LEU A 433 12.18 26.12 -6.71
C LEU A 433 13.11 24.96 -6.39
N PHE A 434 13.07 23.94 -7.22
CA PHE A 434 14.06 22.87 -7.20
C PHE A 434 15.36 23.39 -7.81
N GLY A 435 16.40 23.54 -6.99
CA GLY A 435 17.62 24.27 -7.33
C GLY A 435 18.64 23.54 -8.23
N LEU A 436 18.31 22.36 -8.78
CA LEU A 436 19.20 21.63 -9.68
C LEU A 436 18.81 21.88 -11.14
N THR A 437 19.80 22.26 -11.94
CA THR A 437 19.71 22.33 -13.40
C THR A 437 20.49 21.19 -14.03
N GLY A 438 19.99 20.63 -15.12
CA GLY A 438 20.59 19.48 -15.80
C GLY A 438 19.84 18.18 -15.48
N THR A 439 20.56 17.06 -15.47
CA THR A 439 19.96 15.75 -15.21
C THR A 439 19.78 15.53 -13.71
N ALA A 440 18.55 15.56 -13.23
CA ALA A 440 18.20 15.12 -11.87
C ALA A 440 17.86 13.63 -11.88
N LYS A 441 18.30 12.89 -10.84
CA LYS A 441 17.79 11.52 -10.67
C LYS A 441 16.33 11.59 -10.25
N ALA A 442 15.49 10.81 -10.92
CA ALA A 442 14.04 10.74 -10.71
C ALA A 442 13.66 10.54 -9.24
N ASP A 443 14.30 9.59 -8.57
CA ASP A 443 14.05 9.29 -7.14
C ASP A 443 14.34 10.50 -6.25
N ARG A 444 15.44 11.19 -6.49
CA ARG A 444 15.80 12.37 -5.69
C ARG A 444 14.84 13.53 -5.84
N LEU A 445 14.26 13.69 -7.02
CA LEU A 445 13.23 14.69 -7.28
C LEU A 445 11.98 14.42 -6.42
N LEU A 446 11.50 13.19 -6.43
CA LEU A 446 10.30 12.79 -5.67
C LEU A 446 10.53 12.83 -4.16
N GLU A 447 11.70 12.44 -3.66
CA GLU A 447 12.07 12.61 -2.24
C GLU A 447 11.97 14.07 -1.78
N ILE A 448 12.48 15.00 -2.60
CA ILE A 448 12.45 16.43 -2.28
C ILE A 448 11.00 16.95 -2.38
N PHE A 449 10.21 16.50 -3.33
CA PHE A 449 8.80 16.84 -3.45
C PHE A 449 8.00 16.36 -2.23
N GLU A 450 8.27 15.13 -1.77
CA GLU A 450 7.63 14.61 -0.56
C GLU A 450 8.01 15.41 0.69
N TYR A 451 9.29 15.76 0.84
CA TYR A 451 9.73 16.66 1.89
C TYR A 451 9.03 18.03 1.82
N ALA A 452 8.95 18.60 0.62
CA ALA A 452 8.34 19.91 0.38
C ALA A 452 6.84 19.91 0.67
N ASN A 453 6.12 18.84 0.30
CA ASN A 453 4.72 18.65 0.66
C ASN A 453 4.56 18.59 2.19
N ARG A 454 5.29 17.70 2.86
CA ARG A 454 5.18 17.51 4.32
C ARG A 454 5.62 18.73 5.13
N ARG A 455 6.69 19.39 4.71
CA ARG A 455 7.28 20.52 5.45
C ARG A 455 6.54 21.83 5.23
N TYR A 456 6.17 22.12 3.98
CA TYR A 456 5.64 23.42 3.57
C TYR A 456 4.18 23.36 3.11
N GLY A 457 3.55 22.18 3.07
CA GLY A 457 2.18 22.02 2.62
C GLY A 457 2.00 22.37 1.13
N ILE A 458 3.00 22.07 0.29
CA ILE A 458 2.93 22.33 -1.15
C ILE A 458 1.96 21.35 -1.78
N GLN A 459 1.03 21.86 -2.58
CA GLN A 459 -0.05 21.10 -3.21
C GLN A 459 0.11 20.99 -4.74
N LEU A 460 0.88 21.89 -5.36
CA LEU A 460 1.12 21.90 -6.80
C LEU A 460 2.60 21.71 -7.09
N PHE A 461 2.93 20.67 -7.87
CA PHE A 461 4.30 20.37 -8.28
C PHE A 461 4.44 20.41 -9.79
N ILE A 462 5.50 21.06 -10.27
CA ILE A 462 5.79 21.20 -11.71
C ILE A 462 7.10 20.49 -12.04
N ILE A 463 7.09 19.66 -13.09
CA ILE A 463 8.29 19.00 -13.66
C ILE A 463 8.46 19.51 -15.11
N ASP A 464 9.45 20.35 -15.35
CA ASP A 464 9.75 20.89 -16.68
C ASP A 464 11.23 20.62 -17.05
N SER A 465 11.55 19.54 -17.79
CA SER A 465 10.68 18.58 -18.45
C SER A 465 11.07 17.13 -18.11
N LEU A 466 10.17 16.17 -18.41
CA LEU A 466 10.40 14.73 -18.25
C LEU A 466 11.74 14.26 -18.84
N MET A 467 12.12 14.80 -20.01
CA MET A 467 13.36 14.42 -20.72
C MET A 467 14.65 14.74 -19.95
N LYS A 468 14.56 15.49 -18.86
CA LYS A 468 15.70 15.88 -18.01
C LYS A 468 15.73 15.13 -16.65
N CYS A 469 14.82 14.19 -16.45
CA CYS A 469 14.76 13.38 -15.21
C CYS A 469 15.77 12.23 -15.17
N GLY A 470 16.80 12.26 -16.03
CA GLY A 470 17.89 11.25 -16.01
C GLY A 470 17.51 9.91 -16.67
N ILE A 471 16.39 9.88 -17.39
CA ILE A 471 15.88 8.71 -18.08
C ILE A 471 16.16 8.90 -19.57
N GLY A 472 16.75 7.90 -20.23
CA GLY A 472 17.07 7.95 -21.66
C GLY A 472 15.83 8.07 -22.54
N ASP A 473 15.97 8.69 -23.71
CA ASP A 473 14.88 8.85 -24.68
C ASP A 473 14.30 7.49 -25.12
N ASP A 474 15.12 6.45 -25.16
CA ASP A 474 14.78 5.08 -25.58
C ASP A 474 14.54 4.14 -24.39
N ASP A 475 14.66 4.62 -23.16
CA ASP A 475 14.39 3.85 -21.96
C ASP A 475 12.89 3.92 -21.59
N TYR A 476 12.09 3.19 -22.33
CA TYR A 476 10.62 3.16 -22.14
C TYR A 476 10.21 2.59 -20.78
N ASN A 477 10.99 1.64 -20.24
CA ASN A 477 10.72 1.06 -18.92
C ASN A 477 11.00 2.06 -17.80
N GLY A 478 12.14 2.75 -17.86
CA GLY A 478 12.46 3.82 -16.91
C GLY A 478 11.46 4.97 -16.96
N GLN A 479 11.01 5.36 -18.16
CA GLN A 479 9.96 6.38 -18.30
C GLN A 479 8.65 5.94 -17.69
N LYS A 480 8.22 4.69 -17.90
CA LYS A 480 7.03 4.14 -17.27
C LYS A 480 7.16 4.12 -15.75
N ALA A 481 8.24 3.56 -15.23
CA ALA A 481 8.49 3.47 -13.78
C ALA A 481 8.48 4.86 -13.10
N PHE A 482 9.03 5.87 -13.76
CA PHE A 482 9.00 7.24 -13.25
C PHE A 482 7.58 7.82 -13.22
N VAL A 483 6.78 7.63 -14.29
CA VAL A 483 5.40 8.11 -14.33
C VAL A 483 4.54 7.37 -13.29
N ASP A 484 4.73 6.06 -13.11
CA ASP A 484 4.10 5.29 -12.03
C ASP A 484 4.45 5.88 -10.65
N ALA A 485 5.73 6.15 -10.39
CA ALA A 485 6.19 6.75 -9.13
C ALA A 485 5.61 8.18 -8.90
N VAL A 486 5.44 8.97 -9.96
CA VAL A 486 4.74 10.27 -9.89
C VAL A 486 3.26 10.07 -9.56
N CYS A 487 2.62 9.05 -10.13
CA CYS A 487 1.22 8.72 -9.82
C CYS A 487 1.06 8.28 -8.36
N ASP A 488 1.97 7.45 -7.85
CA ASP A 488 1.98 7.06 -6.44
C ASP A 488 2.21 8.27 -5.52
N PHE A 489 3.15 9.14 -5.87
CA PHE A 489 3.39 10.38 -5.14
C PHE A 489 2.14 11.25 -5.04
N LYS A 490 1.48 11.55 -6.18
CA LYS A 490 0.29 12.41 -6.21
C LYS A 490 -0.87 11.84 -5.39
N ASN A 491 -1.06 10.52 -5.44
CA ASN A 491 -2.12 9.83 -4.69
C ASN A 491 -1.83 9.85 -3.18
N ARG A 492 -0.58 9.56 -2.78
CA ARG A 492 -0.19 9.50 -1.36
C ARG A 492 -0.18 10.88 -0.69
N THR A 493 0.17 11.94 -1.43
CA THR A 493 0.30 13.31 -0.92
C THR A 493 -0.92 14.18 -1.19
N ASN A 494 -1.91 13.66 -1.90
CA ASN A 494 -3.06 14.41 -2.40
C ASN A 494 -2.68 15.69 -3.17
N SER A 495 -1.56 15.65 -3.91
CA SER A 495 -1.00 16.79 -4.64
C SER A 495 -1.34 16.73 -6.11
N HIS A 496 -1.44 17.89 -6.77
CA HIS A 496 -1.50 17.97 -8.22
C HIS A 496 -0.09 18.06 -8.82
N VAL A 497 0.18 17.28 -9.86
CA VAL A 497 1.45 17.34 -10.58
C VAL A 497 1.21 17.77 -12.03
N ILE A 498 1.92 18.83 -12.49
CA ILE A 498 1.98 19.19 -13.89
C ILE A 498 3.35 18.79 -14.46
N MET A 499 3.35 17.93 -15.46
CA MET A 499 4.59 17.48 -16.11
C MET A 499 4.62 17.91 -17.57
N VAL A 500 5.71 18.59 -17.95
CA VAL A 500 5.94 19.04 -19.32
C VAL A 500 6.60 17.93 -20.13
N THR A 501 6.06 17.65 -21.30
CA THR A 501 6.60 16.69 -22.27
C THR A 501 6.82 17.34 -23.62
N HIS A 502 7.51 16.63 -24.51
CA HIS A 502 7.74 17.08 -25.87
C HIS A 502 6.95 16.22 -26.85
N SER A 503 6.52 16.81 -27.97
CA SER A 503 5.96 16.04 -29.06
C SER A 503 7.08 15.33 -29.85
N ARG A 504 6.75 14.17 -30.42
CA ARG A 504 7.56 13.54 -31.48
C ARG A 504 7.72 14.53 -32.62
N LYS A 505 8.77 14.38 -33.43
CA LYS A 505 8.91 15.17 -34.64
C LYS A 505 7.72 14.86 -35.55
N ALA A 506 6.86 15.85 -35.76
CA ALA A 506 5.78 15.75 -36.73
C ALA A 506 6.31 16.05 -38.12
N ASP A 507 5.68 15.49 -39.14
CA ASP A 507 6.02 15.77 -40.56
C ASP A 507 5.82 17.25 -40.92
N SER A 508 4.96 17.94 -40.16
CA SER A 508 4.70 19.38 -40.32
C SER A 508 4.26 20.00 -38.98
N GLU A 509 4.77 21.21 -38.68
CA GLU A 509 4.34 22.03 -37.54
C GLU A 509 3.06 22.85 -37.86
N GLU A 510 2.50 22.68 -39.03
CA GLU A 510 1.36 23.45 -39.53
C GLU A 510 0.00 23.00 -39.00
N LYS A 511 -0.04 21.83 -38.37
CA LYS A 511 -1.22 21.28 -37.71
C LYS A 511 -0.91 20.99 -36.23
N PRO A 512 -1.92 21.08 -35.36
CA PRO A 512 -1.77 20.60 -33.98
C PRO A 512 -1.33 19.13 -33.94
N THR A 513 -0.47 18.80 -32.98
CA THR A 513 -0.18 17.41 -32.60
C THR A 513 -1.30 16.88 -31.73
N GLY A 514 -1.55 15.55 -31.75
CA GLY A 514 -2.54 14.88 -30.91
C GLY A 514 -1.89 14.08 -29.79
N LYS A 515 -2.70 13.40 -29.01
CA LYS A 515 -2.22 12.60 -27.87
C LYS A 515 -1.26 11.47 -28.28
N MET A 516 -1.36 10.97 -29.52
CA MET A 516 -0.47 9.94 -30.07
C MET A 516 0.93 10.48 -30.40
N ASP A 517 1.09 11.79 -30.44
CA ASP A 517 2.35 12.45 -30.79
C ASP A 517 3.19 12.79 -29.55
N VAL A 518 2.76 12.43 -28.35
CA VAL A 518 3.56 12.59 -27.12
C VAL A 518 4.83 11.74 -27.24
N LYS A 519 6.00 12.36 -27.03
CA LYS A 519 7.29 11.67 -27.10
C LYS A 519 7.48 10.80 -25.87
N GLY A 520 7.91 9.55 -26.07
CA GLY A 520 8.18 8.57 -25.03
C GLY A 520 7.25 7.35 -25.12
N THR A 521 7.09 6.66 -24.02
CA THR A 521 6.22 5.47 -23.94
C THR A 521 4.73 5.85 -23.94
N GLY A 522 3.88 4.99 -24.52
CA GLY A 522 2.41 5.13 -24.45
C GLY A 522 1.88 5.19 -22.99
N ALA A 523 2.59 4.58 -22.05
CA ALA A 523 2.24 4.64 -20.64
C ALA A 523 2.14 6.09 -20.09
N ILE A 524 2.88 7.04 -20.63
CA ILE A 524 2.79 8.46 -20.24
C ILE A 524 1.37 8.98 -20.44
N THR A 525 0.76 8.70 -21.58
CA THR A 525 -0.61 9.13 -21.89
C THR A 525 -1.67 8.28 -21.22
N ASP A 526 -1.38 7.01 -20.97
CA ASP A 526 -2.32 6.07 -20.34
C ASP A 526 -2.48 6.37 -18.84
N LEU A 527 -1.38 6.64 -18.13
CA LEU A 527 -1.34 6.89 -16.69
C LEU A 527 -1.75 8.32 -16.31
N THR A 528 -1.61 9.29 -17.23
CA THR A 528 -2.01 10.68 -16.94
C THR A 528 -3.52 10.83 -16.77
N ASP A 529 -3.94 11.74 -15.90
CA ASP A 529 -5.36 12.07 -15.72
C ASP A 529 -5.81 13.12 -16.74
N ASN A 530 -4.99 14.13 -16.99
CA ASN A 530 -5.30 15.20 -17.95
C ASN A 530 -4.15 15.39 -18.94
N LEU A 531 -4.48 15.62 -20.20
CA LEU A 531 -3.50 15.89 -21.25
C LEU A 531 -3.86 17.18 -21.99
N PHE A 532 -3.01 18.19 -21.85
CA PHE A 532 -3.06 19.40 -22.64
C PHE A 532 -2.01 19.40 -23.74
N ILE A 533 -2.38 19.95 -24.91
CA ILE A 533 -1.47 20.18 -26.01
C ILE A 533 -1.51 21.66 -26.38
N ILE A 534 -0.35 22.30 -26.29
CA ILE A 534 -0.19 23.67 -26.79
C ILE A 534 0.37 23.64 -28.20
N TRP A 535 -0.36 24.25 -29.12
CA TRP A 535 0.04 24.43 -30.51
C TRP A 535 0.11 25.91 -30.87
N ARG A 536 1.17 26.30 -31.57
CA ARG A 536 1.43 27.66 -32.07
C ARG A 536 1.28 27.68 -33.59
N ASN A 537 0.46 28.59 -34.10
CA ASN A 537 0.15 28.71 -35.53
C ASN A 537 1.25 29.45 -36.28
N LYS A 538 2.30 28.73 -36.65
CA LYS A 538 3.43 29.30 -37.41
C LYS A 538 3.05 29.72 -38.81
N VAL A 539 1.98 29.18 -39.41
CA VAL A 539 1.49 29.63 -40.73
C VAL A 539 0.96 31.05 -40.62
N ARG A 540 0.17 31.33 -39.57
CA ARG A 540 -0.34 32.68 -39.28
C ARG A 540 0.79 33.68 -39.05
N GLU A 541 1.81 33.30 -38.29
CA GLU A 541 2.95 34.18 -38.02
C GLU A 541 3.71 34.55 -39.30
N ARG A 542 3.99 33.57 -40.16
CA ARG A 542 4.61 33.80 -41.47
C ARG A 542 3.73 34.68 -42.34
N ALA A 543 2.42 34.46 -42.36
CA ALA A 543 1.47 35.26 -43.09
C ALA A 543 1.46 36.73 -42.63
N LEU A 544 1.46 36.97 -41.31
CA LEU A 544 1.56 38.33 -40.74
C LEU A 544 2.88 39.00 -41.08
N GLN A 545 4.01 38.30 -41.05
CA GLN A 545 5.31 38.84 -41.47
C GLN A 545 5.33 39.22 -42.91
N LYS A 546 4.83 38.36 -43.81
CA LYS A 546 4.70 38.66 -45.24
C LYS A 546 3.80 39.88 -45.49
N GLN A 547 2.67 39.94 -44.78
CA GLN A 547 1.75 41.08 -44.89
C GLN A 547 2.43 42.39 -44.48
N GLN A 548 3.23 42.37 -43.38
CA GLN A 548 4.00 43.55 -42.94
C GLN A 548 5.06 43.97 -43.95
N LEU A 549 5.65 43.00 -44.67
CA LEU A 549 6.65 43.26 -45.72
C LEU A 549 6.03 43.58 -47.07
N GLY A 550 4.70 43.57 -47.21
CA GLY A 550 4.00 43.79 -48.47
C GLY A 550 4.15 42.63 -49.46
N GLU A 551 4.51 41.44 -49.01
CA GLU A 551 4.67 40.26 -49.85
C GLU A 551 3.32 39.57 -50.13
N PRO A 552 3.14 38.92 -51.27
CA PRO A 552 1.90 38.24 -51.62
C PRO A 552 1.71 36.99 -50.73
N LEU A 553 0.47 36.81 -50.31
CA LEU A 553 0.05 35.64 -49.50
C LEU A 553 -0.59 34.59 -50.41
N ASN A 554 -0.32 33.34 -50.16
CA ASN A 554 -1.06 32.23 -50.76
C ASN A 554 -2.40 32.01 -50.01
N ASP A 555 -3.32 31.21 -50.62
CA ASP A 555 -4.66 30.97 -50.07
C ASP A 555 -4.65 30.43 -48.62
N LYS A 556 -3.69 29.58 -48.30
CA LYS A 556 -3.53 29.01 -46.95
C LYS A 556 -3.06 30.07 -45.95
N GLU A 557 -2.10 30.90 -46.32
CA GLU A 557 -1.60 32.02 -45.52
C GLU A 557 -2.71 33.04 -45.28
N GLN A 558 -3.48 33.36 -46.32
CA GLN A 558 -4.62 34.28 -46.23
C GLN A 558 -5.69 33.76 -45.29
N ALA A 559 -6.06 32.47 -45.39
CA ALA A 559 -7.01 31.83 -44.48
C ALA A 559 -6.51 31.78 -43.01
N SER A 560 -5.19 31.65 -42.82
CA SER A 560 -4.59 31.54 -41.46
C SER A 560 -4.61 32.87 -40.68
N LEU A 561 -4.74 34.03 -41.35
CA LEU A 561 -4.81 35.33 -40.69
C LEU A 561 -6.03 35.46 -39.77
N GLY A 562 -7.15 34.83 -40.13
CA GLY A 562 -8.36 34.79 -39.29
C GLY A 562 -8.34 33.71 -38.18
N ALA A 563 -7.33 32.85 -38.19
CA ALA A 563 -7.21 31.78 -37.18
C ALA A 563 -6.53 32.27 -35.88
N SER A 564 -6.64 31.50 -34.81
CA SER A 564 -5.99 31.77 -33.53
C SER A 564 -4.46 31.71 -33.65
N ALA A 565 -3.75 32.56 -32.89
CA ALA A 565 -2.29 32.56 -32.83
C ALA A 565 -1.74 31.29 -32.19
N SER A 566 -2.42 30.78 -31.18
CA SER A 566 -2.14 29.50 -30.50
C SER A 566 -3.45 28.84 -30.10
N VAL A 567 -3.41 27.55 -29.86
CA VAL A 567 -4.55 26.79 -29.31
C VAL A 567 -4.04 25.90 -28.20
N LEU A 568 -4.69 25.95 -27.02
CA LEU A 568 -4.52 24.99 -25.95
C LEU A 568 -5.66 23.98 -26.04
N MET A 569 -5.32 22.73 -26.33
CA MET A 569 -6.28 21.63 -26.49
C MET A 569 -6.22 20.72 -25.30
N LEU A 570 -7.37 20.34 -24.75
CA LEU A 570 -7.53 19.26 -23.76
C LEU A 570 -7.90 17.98 -24.54
N GLU A 571 -6.98 17.03 -24.58
CA GLU A 571 -7.07 15.77 -25.34
C GLU A 571 -7.40 14.56 -24.44
N LYS A 572 -7.40 14.76 -23.13
CA LYS A 572 -7.79 13.75 -22.13
C LYS A 572 -8.19 14.44 -20.84
N GLN A 573 -9.30 13.99 -20.27
CA GLN A 573 -9.75 14.32 -18.92
C GLN A 573 -10.37 13.07 -18.31
N ARG A 574 -9.73 12.50 -17.27
CA ARG A 574 -10.17 11.25 -16.64
C ARG A 574 -11.35 11.45 -15.67
N ASN A 575 -11.22 12.44 -14.79
CA ASN A 575 -12.12 12.63 -13.65
C ASN A 575 -13.16 13.76 -13.85
N GLY A 576 -13.20 14.38 -15.03
CA GLY A 576 -14.22 15.37 -15.38
C GLY A 576 -15.37 14.76 -16.20
N GLU A 577 -16.23 15.61 -16.73
CA GLU A 577 -17.36 15.19 -17.57
C GLU A 577 -16.96 14.74 -19.00
N GLY A 578 -15.65 14.51 -19.22
CA GLY A 578 -15.13 14.00 -20.49
C GLY A 578 -15.11 15.02 -21.63
N TRP A 579 -15.17 16.32 -21.33
CA TRP A 579 -15.02 17.34 -22.36
C TRP A 579 -13.60 17.30 -22.94
N GLU A 580 -13.50 17.19 -24.24
CA GLU A 580 -12.30 17.34 -25.03
C GLU A 580 -12.51 18.50 -26.01
N GLY A 581 -11.55 19.41 -26.10
CA GLY A 581 -11.69 20.58 -26.95
C GLY A 581 -10.53 21.57 -26.83
N GLY A 582 -10.59 22.64 -27.56
CA GLY A 582 -9.51 23.63 -27.61
C GLY A 582 -9.99 25.06 -27.34
N ILE A 583 -9.18 25.84 -26.67
CA ILE A 583 -9.38 27.26 -26.46
C ILE A 583 -8.35 28.06 -27.28
N PRO A 584 -8.76 29.16 -27.93
CA PRO A 584 -7.84 30.06 -28.65
C PRO A 584 -7.00 30.83 -27.64
N LEU A 585 -5.71 30.94 -27.89
CA LEU A 585 -4.78 31.72 -27.07
C LEU A 585 -3.93 32.65 -27.91
N TYR A 586 -3.60 33.79 -27.34
CA TYR A 586 -2.78 34.84 -27.94
C TYR A 586 -1.67 35.22 -26.95
N LEU A 587 -0.42 35.08 -27.38
CA LEU A 587 0.71 35.46 -26.55
C LEU A 587 0.84 37.00 -26.49
N HIS A 588 0.69 37.58 -25.32
CA HIS A 588 0.90 38.99 -25.08
C HIS A 588 2.40 39.32 -25.01
N GLU A 589 2.91 40.10 -25.96
CA GLU A 589 4.34 40.31 -26.14
C GLU A 589 5.06 40.93 -24.94
N GLN A 590 4.40 41.82 -24.20
CA GLN A 590 5.03 42.47 -23.04
C GLN A 590 5.08 41.56 -21.81
N SER A 591 3.96 40.96 -21.46
CA SER A 591 3.86 40.13 -20.24
C SER A 591 4.26 38.68 -20.44
N HIS A 592 4.25 38.14 -21.67
CA HIS A 592 4.32 36.72 -21.99
C HIS A 592 3.20 35.86 -21.36
N GLN A 593 2.09 36.49 -20.97
CA GLN A 593 0.86 35.78 -20.66
C GLN A 593 0.16 35.32 -21.95
N PHE A 594 -0.50 34.18 -21.88
CA PHE A 594 -1.43 33.75 -22.90
C PHE A 594 -2.83 34.25 -22.57
N LEU A 595 -3.41 35.06 -23.46
CA LEU A 595 -4.71 35.71 -23.33
C LEU A 595 -5.72 35.08 -24.27
N MET A 596 -7.02 35.25 -24.00
CA MET A 596 -8.09 34.61 -24.76
C MET A 596 -8.46 35.34 -26.06
N SER A 597 -8.05 36.58 -26.20
CA SER A 597 -8.24 37.37 -27.44
C SER A 597 -7.03 38.23 -27.71
N ASP A 598 -6.86 38.59 -29.00
CA ASP A 598 -5.85 39.55 -29.44
C ASP A 598 -6.22 40.94 -28.89
N GLY A 599 -5.29 41.58 -28.18
CA GLY A 599 -5.53 42.87 -27.52
C GLY A 599 -6.23 42.83 -26.18
N ALA A 600 -6.49 41.67 -25.61
CA ALA A 600 -6.95 41.56 -24.21
C ALA A 600 -5.88 42.11 -23.26
N THR A 601 -6.33 42.65 -22.12
CA THR A 601 -5.44 43.17 -21.07
C THR A 601 -4.85 42.03 -20.26
N SER A 602 -3.52 42.04 -20.08
CA SER A 602 -2.83 41.10 -19.21
C SER A 602 -3.18 41.36 -17.75
N PHE A 603 -3.23 40.28 -16.93
CA PHE A 603 -3.56 40.36 -15.52
C PHE A 603 -2.29 40.63 -14.69
N ASN A 604 -2.29 41.75 -13.94
CA ASN A 604 -1.20 42.08 -13.03
C ASN A 604 -1.44 41.39 -11.67
N TYR A 605 -0.62 40.36 -11.36
CA TYR A 605 -0.74 39.54 -10.15
C TYR A 605 -0.28 40.26 -8.88
N ILE A 606 0.46 41.35 -9.01
CA ILE A 606 1.03 42.11 -7.88
C ILE A 606 0.28 43.44 -7.61
N ALA A 607 -0.71 43.81 -8.40
CA ALA A 607 -1.39 45.11 -8.30
C ALA A 607 -2.09 45.39 -6.96
N ASN A 608 -2.44 44.35 -6.20
CA ASN A 608 -3.14 44.44 -4.92
C ASN A 608 -2.28 43.96 -3.75
N MET A 609 -0.96 43.88 -3.90
CA MET A 609 -0.09 43.55 -2.78
C MET A 609 -0.03 44.76 -1.83
N PRO A 610 -0.29 44.60 -0.51
CA PRO A 610 -0.21 45.70 0.43
C PRO A 610 1.21 46.27 0.42
N ALA A 611 1.32 47.59 0.33
CA ALA A 611 2.56 48.31 0.52
C ALA A 611 2.85 48.33 2.03
N ASP A 612 3.53 47.28 2.52
CA ASP A 612 3.86 47.20 3.95
C ASP A 612 5.17 47.91 4.26
N GLU A 613 5.25 48.43 5.52
CA GLU A 613 6.38 49.14 6.13
C GLU A 613 7.73 48.37 6.11
N TYR A 614 7.81 47.21 5.48
CA TYR A 614 9.03 46.39 5.36
C TYR A 614 10.07 46.94 4.34
N ASP A 615 9.70 47.96 3.57
CA ASP A 615 10.52 48.50 2.46
C ASP A 615 11.79 49.24 2.93
N GLN A 616 11.90 49.64 4.19
CA GLN A 616 13.10 50.35 4.67
C GLN A 616 14.18 49.43 5.23
N ALA A 617 13.84 48.32 5.83
CA ALA A 617 14.80 47.39 6.42
C ALA A 617 15.53 46.52 5.36
N TRP A 618 14.77 46.01 4.38
CA TRP A 618 15.36 45.12 3.34
C TRP A 618 16.17 45.91 2.31
N ALA A 619 15.79 47.13 1.99
CA ALA A 619 16.58 48.01 1.10
C ALA A 619 17.90 48.44 1.73
N SER A 620 17.99 48.52 3.06
CA SER A 620 19.21 48.92 3.76
C SER A 620 20.24 47.76 3.90
N GLU A 621 19.78 46.51 3.97
CA GLU A 621 20.68 45.36 4.16
C GLU A 621 21.30 44.85 2.85
N ASN A 622 20.69 45.05 1.69
CA ASN A 622 21.14 44.45 0.43
C ASN A 622 21.83 45.43 -0.55
N VAL A 623 22.02 46.69 -0.18
CA VAL A 623 22.70 47.68 -1.07
C VAL A 623 24.23 47.61 -0.95
N THR A 624 24.80 46.91 0.03
CA THR A 624 26.25 46.92 0.30
C THR A 624 27.05 45.76 -0.32
N GLU A 625 26.40 44.79 -0.97
CA GLU A 625 27.12 43.61 -1.50
C GLU A 625 27.28 43.54 -3.05
N TYR A 626 26.71 44.50 -3.82
CA TYR A 626 26.84 44.50 -5.28
C TYR A 626 27.06 45.90 -5.88
N ALA A 627 27.94 46.71 -5.25
CA ALA A 627 28.46 47.93 -5.85
C ALA A 627 29.91 47.70 -6.33
#